data_79bcdb516c7765e7c5d2870dbbaf2556
#
_entry.id   79bcdb516c7765e7c5d2870dbbaf2556
#
_cell.length_a   1.000
_cell.length_b   1.000
_cell.length_c   1.000
_cell.angle_alpha   90.00
_cell.angle_beta   90.00
_cell.angle_gamma   90.00
#
_symmetry.space_group_name_H-M   'P 1'
#
loop_
_entity.id
_entity.type
_entity.pdbx_description
1 polymer ?
#
loop_
_entity_poly.entity_id
_entity_poly.type
_entity_poly.pdbx_seq_one_letter_code
_entity_poly.pdbx_strand_id
1 'polypeptide(L)'
;LFSIATKAAIYRNPDTGARGFDNSFTHLEDELDKSLERMNIDCVDLFYVHRRDPNIPIEEVTESLAKLVKKGKTLNIGYSEISPSSLIRATSIHQVAAVQSEYSLSTRSPEMGLIQTCKNLGTALVAFSPVGRTLLTDSPLSYQFAQTLDFTKNNPRFMQPNYDANISITDKFRNYASDHGVAASTL
;
A
#
# COMPACT_ATOMS: atom_id res chain seq x y z
N LEU A 1 -23.74 -3.99 -0.25
CA LEU A 1 -22.84 -4.05 0.91
C LEU A 1 -21.40 -4.14 0.39
N PHE A 2 -20.52 -3.33 0.92
CA PHE A 2 -19.10 -3.31 0.62
C PHE A 2 -18.32 -3.32 1.92
N SER A 3 -17.09 -3.85 1.89
CA SER A 3 -16.19 -3.88 3.04
C SER A 3 -15.42 -2.57 3.16
N ILE A 4 -15.20 -2.12 4.39
CA ILE A 4 -14.49 -0.89 4.71
C ILE A 4 -13.11 -1.24 5.25
N ALA A 5 -12.07 -0.63 4.66
CA ALA A 5 -10.70 -0.72 5.15
C ALA A 5 -10.13 0.67 5.43
N THR A 6 -9.41 0.82 6.55
CA THR A 6 -8.67 2.05 6.86
C THR A 6 -7.23 1.74 7.31
N LYS A 7 -6.41 2.77 7.46
CA LYS A 7 -4.97 2.64 7.76
C LYS A 7 -4.52 3.71 8.73
N ALA A 8 -3.51 3.36 9.56
CA ALA A 8 -2.78 4.32 10.39
C ALA A 8 -1.26 4.06 10.35
N ALA A 9 -0.52 4.66 11.26
CA ALA A 9 0.91 4.55 11.49
C ALA A 9 1.79 5.60 10.80
N ILE A 10 1.29 6.38 9.85
CA ILE A 10 2.02 7.52 9.29
C ILE A 10 1.54 8.78 10.01
N TYR A 11 2.45 9.50 10.62
CA TYR A 11 2.14 10.79 11.25
C TYR A 11 3.10 11.89 10.76
N ARG A 12 2.71 13.14 10.98
CA ARG A 12 3.61 14.30 10.85
C ARG A 12 3.85 14.87 12.25
N ASN A 13 5.12 15.04 12.58
CA ASN A 13 5.49 15.73 13.81
C ASN A 13 4.95 17.17 13.74
N PRO A 14 4.14 17.61 14.72
CA PRO A 14 3.49 18.91 14.67
C PRO A 14 4.50 20.08 14.73
N ASP A 15 5.63 19.89 15.41
CA ASP A 15 6.62 20.94 15.61
C ASP A 15 7.58 21.12 14.42
N THR A 16 7.96 19.99 13.79
CA THR A 16 8.98 19.97 12.72
C THR A 16 8.38 19.74 11.33
N GLY A 17 7.13 19.30 11.24
CA GLY A 17 6.52 18.86 9.99
C GLY A 17 7.10 17.55 9.44
N ALA A 18 8.08 16.96 10.11
CA ALA A 18 8.73 15.73 9.68
C ALA A 18 7.74 14.55 9.67
N ARG A 19 7.82 13.75 8.62
CA ARG A 19 7.05 12.52 8.50
C ARG A 19 7.72 11.41 9.33
N GLY A 20 6.93 10.72 10.14
CA GLY A 20 7.36 9.58 10.95
C GLY A 20 6.42 8.40 10.84
N PHE A 21 6.81 7.31 11.50
CA PHE A 21 6.00 6.11 11.64
C PHE A 21 5.87 5.80 13.13
N ASP A 22 4.64 5.57 13.58
CA ASP A 22 4.34 5.15 14.94
C ASP A 22 3.43 3.93 14.90
N ASN A 23 3.96 2.79 15.33
CA ASN A 23 3.21 1.54 15.42
C ASN A 23 2.90 1.16 16.89
N SER A 24 3.01 2.09 17.83
CA SER A 24 2.57 1.87 19.20
C SER A 24 1.07 1.57 19.27
N PHE A 25 0.69 0.74 20.24
CA PHE A 25 -0.73 0.41 20.44
C PHE A 25 -1.61 1.66 20.61
N THR A 26 -1.15 2.62 21.42
CA THR A 26 -1.90 3.86 21.69
C THR A 26 -2.13 4.65 20.41
N HIS A 27 -1.10 4.87 19.60
CA HIS A 27 -1.24 5.61 18.34
C HIS A 27 -2.17 4.88 17.36
N LEU A 28 -2.00 3.56 17.20
CA LEU A 28 -2.84 2.78 16.29
C LEU A 28 -4.30 2.77 16.73
N GLU A 29 -4.56 2.67 18.04
CA GLU A 29 -5.92 2.72 18.60
C GLU A 29 -6.56 4.08 18.40
N ASP A 30 -5.87 5.16 18.76
CA ASP A 30 -6.36 6.54 18.62
C ASP A 30 -6.73 6.90 17.18
N GLU A 31 -5.88 6.49 16.22
CA GLU A 31 -6.13 6.76 14.80
C GLU A 31 -7.27 5.91 14.23
N LEU A 32 -7.44 4.68 14.72
CA LEU A 32 -8.59 3.86 14.37
C LEU A 32 -9.88 4.48 14.95
N ASP A 33 -9.88 4.91 16.21
CA ASP A 33 -11.04 5.55 16.86
C ASP A 33 -11.47 6.81 16.10
N LYS A 34 -10.52 7.68 15.75
CA LYS A 34 -10.80 8.85 14.90
C LYS A 34 -11.39 8.47 13.53
N SER A 35 -10.96 7.34 12.98
CA SER A 35 -11.49 6.84 11.69
C SER A 35 -12.91 6.32 11.85
N LEU A 36 -13.21 5.56 12.89
CA LEU A 36 -14.54 5.05 13.21
C LEU A 36 -15.52 6.21 13.47
N GLU A 37 -15.11 7.21 14.26
CA GLU A 37 -15.90 8.41 14.52
C GLU A 37 -16.24 9.17 13.23
N ARG A 38 -15.23 9.45 12.37
CA ARG A 38 -15.46 10.16 11.09
C ARG A 38 -16.41 9.42 10.16
N MET A 39 -16.39 8.09 10.19
CA MET A 39 -17.27 7.26 9.35
C MET A 39 -18.61 6.96 10.03
N ASN A 40 -18.79 7.31 11.31
CA ASN A 40 -19.96 7.01 12.13
C ASN A 40 -20.29 5.51 12.11
N ILE A 41 -19.29 4.67 12.39
CA ILE A 41 -19.39 3.21 12.50
C ILE A 41 -18.60 2.73 13.71
N ASP A 42 -18.94 1.56 14.24
CA ASP A 42 -18.28 0.99 15.43
C ASP A 42 -17.11 0.05 15.08
N CYS A 43 -17.05 -0.45 13.84
CA CYS A 43 -16.08 -1.46 13.42
C CYS A 43 -15.78 -1.33 11.93
N VAL A 44 -14.52 -1.56 11.53
CA VAL A 44 -14.12 -1.72 10.13
C VAL A 44 -13.87 -3.18 9.81
N ASP A 45 -14.01 -3.56 8.53
CA ASP A 45 -13.70 -4.93 8.10
C ASP A 45 -12.20 -5.23 8.13
N LEU A 46 -11.36 -4.21 7.90
CA LEU A 46 -9.92 -4.39 7.81
C LEU A 46 -9.16 -3.13 8.24
N PHE A 47 -8.21 -3.28 9.16
CA PHE A 47 -7.32 -2.22 9.60
C PHE A 47 -5.87 -2.52 9.24
N TYR A 48 -5.22 -1.59 8.51
CA TYR A 48 -3.84 -1.75 8.06
C TYR A 48 -2.86 -0.91 8.88
N VAL A 49 -1.69 -1.48 9.15
CA VAL A 49 -0.49 -0.67 9.40
C VAL A 49 0.03 -0.16 8.05
N HIS A 50 -0.02 1.17 7.84
CA HIS A 50 0.32 1.79 6.55
C HIS A 50 1.82 1.71 6.25
N ARG A 51 2.68 1.89 7.27
CA ARG A 51 4.13 1.70 7.20
C ARG A 51 4.64 1.21 8.55
N ARG A 52 5.58 0.28 8.49
CA ARG A 52 6.23 -0.20 9.71
C ARG A 52 7.21 0.83 10.26
N ASP A 53 7.21 0.97 11.59
CA ASP A 53 8.35 1.48 12.33
C ASP A 53 9.39 0.34 12.44
N PRO A 54 10.60 0.49 11.88
CA PRO A 54 11.63 -0.55 11.93
C PRO A 54 12.15 -0.81 13.34
N ASN A 55 11.96 0.12 14.27
CA ASN A 55 12.44 0.02 15.65
C ASN A 55 11.52 -0.84 16.52
N ILE A 56 10.30 -1.15 16.09
CA ILE A 56 9.35 -2.00 16.81
C ILE A 56 9.31 -3.38 16.14
N PRO A 57 9.52 -4.48 16.87
CA PRO A 57 9.36 -5.84 16.33
C PRO A 57 7.97 -6.04 15.72
N ILE A 58 7.91 -6.75 14.57
CA ILE A 58 6.64 -6.96 13.86
C ILE A 58 5.65 -7.75 14.72
N GLU A 59 6.15 -8.61 15.60
CA GLU A 59 5.35 -9.39 16.55
C GLU A 59 4.59 -8.46 17.50
N GLU A 60 5.26 -7.49 18.11
CA GLU A 60 4.65 -6.53 19.03
C GLU A 60 3.59 -5.66 18.32
N VAL A 61 3.86 -5.26 17.09
CA VAL A 61 2.88 -4.54 16.25
C VAL A 61 1.67 -5.43 15.98
N THR A 62 1.90 -6.71 15.68
CA THR A 62 0.81 -7.66 15.39
C THR A 62 -0.02 -7.95 16.64
N GLU A 63 0.62 -8.08 17.82
CA GLU A 63 -0.09 -8.19 19.09
C GLU A 63 -0.97 -6.97 19.37
N SER A 64 -0.47 -5.77 19.06
CA SER A 64 -1.23 -4.53 19.17
C SER A 64 -2.46 -4.53 18.27
N LEU A 65 -2.32 -4.96 17.02
CA LEU A 65 -3.46 -5.10 16.10
C LEU A 65 -4.44 -6.18 16.56
N ALA A 66 -3.97 -7.31 17.06
CA ALA A 66 -4.82 -8.38 17.59
C ALA A 66 -5.66 -7.91 18.81
N LYS A 67 -5.13 -7.00 19.62
CA LYS A 67 -5.90 -6.35 20.71
C LYS A 67 -7.05 -5.51 20.15
N LEU A 68 -6.86 -4.82 19.01
CA LEU A 68 -7.94 -4.04 18.36
C LEU A 68 -9.04 -4.95 17.80
N VAL A 69 -8.66 -6.12 17.25
CA VAL A 69 -9.64 -7.16 16.86
C VAL A 69 -10.44 -7.63 18.09
N LYS A 70 -9.73 -7.95 19.19
CA LYS A 70 -10.38 -8.39 20.44
C LYS A 70 -11.31 -7.33 21.04
N LYS A 71 -11.01 -6.04 20.83
CA LYS A 71 -11.88 -4.91 21.25
C LYS A 71 -13.07 -4.70 20.29
N GLY A 72 -13.15 -5.42 19.17
CA GLY A 72 -14.23 -5.31 18.19
C GLY A 72 -14.15 -4.07 17.29
N LYS A 73 -13.02 -3.35 17.28
CA LYS A 73 -12.84 -2.13 16.46
C LYS A 73 -12.51 -2.44 15.00
N THR A 74 -11.99 -3.64 14.72
CA THR A 74 -11.76 -4.16 13.37
C THR A 74 -12.00 -5.66 13.36
N LEU A 75 -12.48 -6.20 12.24
CA LEU A 75 -12.66 -7.64 12.07
C LEU A 75 -11.34 -8.33 11.68
N ASN A 76 -10.51 -7.67 10.90
CA ASN A 76 -9.28 -8.22 10.36
C ASN A 76 -8.14 -7.20 10.41
N ILE A 77 -6.91 -7.71 10.31
CA ILE A 77 -5.70 -6.89 10.25
C ILE A 77 -4.95 -7.08 8.94
N GLY A 78 -4.22 -6.04 8.56
CA GLY A 78 -3.39 -6.04 7.35
C GLY A 78 -2.13 -5.19 7.50
N TYR A 79 -1.25 -5.35 6.53
CA TYR A 79 -0.02 -4.56 6.42
C TYR A 79 0.12 -3.96 5.02
N SER A 80 0.90 -2.89 4.92
CA SER A 80 1.29 -2.33 3.63
C SER A 80 2.82 -2.33 3.52
N GLU A 81 3.34 -2.80 2.37
CA GLU A 81 4.76 -2.80 2.06
C GLU A 81 5.61 -3.52 3.11
N ILE A 82 5.33 -4.81 3.38
CA ILE A 82 6.18 -5.66 4.23
C ILE A 82 6.85 -6.77 3.43
N SER A 83 7.97 -7.27 3.96
CA SER A 83 8.70 -8.38 3.37
C SER A 83 7.99 -9.72 3.59
N PRO A 84 8.27 -10.76 2.77
CA PRO A 84 7.78 -12.11 3.01
C PRO A 84 8.12 -12.63 4.41
N SER A 85 9.34 -12.40 4.88
CA SER A 85 9.77 -12.83 6.22
C SER A 85 9.01 -12.12 7.35
N SER A 86 8.73 -10.82 7.20
CA SER A 86 7.90 -10.08 8.14
C SER A 86 6.46 -10.58 8.16
N LEU A 87 5.89 -10.94 7.00
CA LEU A 87 4.55 -11.50 6.91
C LEU A 87 4.46 -12.86 7.62
N ILE A 88 5.45 -13.75 7.44
CA ILE A 88 5.49 -15.05 8.13
C ILE A 88 5.50 -14.84 9.65
N ARG A 89 6.36 -13.95 10.16
CA ARG A 89 6.47 -13.62 11.59
C ARG A 89 5.17 -13.01 12.14
N ALA A 90 4.56 -12.06 11.43
CA ALA A 90 3.29 -11.47 11.82
C ALA A 90 2.17 -12.53 11.90
N THR A 91 2.06 -13.38 10.88
CA THR A 91 1.01 -14.40 10.81
C THR A 91 1.15 -15.46 11.89
N SER A 92 2.35 -15.69 12.45
CA SER A 92 2.54 -16.60 13.60
C SER A 92 1.92 -16.06 14.90
N ILE A 93 1.67 -14.76 14.99
CA ILE A 93 1.04 -14.11 16.15
C ILE A 93 -0.48 -13.99 15.95
N HIS A 94 -0.89 -13.51 14.79
CA HIS A 94 -2.31 -13.37 14.43
C HIS A 94 -2.46 -13.44 12.92
N GLN A 95 -3.56 -14.04 12.42
CA GLN A 95 -3.81 -14.12 10.98
C GLN A 95 -3.81 -12.73 10.34
N VAL A 96 -2.97 -12.54 9.35
CA VAL A 96 -2.95 -11.32 8.51
C VAL A 96 -3.85 -11.57 7.32
N ALA A 97 -4.97 -10.84 7.24
CA ALA A 97 -5.96 -11.05 6.18
C ALA A 97 -5.48 -10.51 4.82
N ALA A 98 -4.74 -9.39 4.83
CA ALA A 98 -4.27 -8.80 3.57
C ALA A 98 -2.91 -8.08 3.72
N VAL A 99 -2.15 -8.11 2.63
CA VAL A 99 -0.98 -7.23 2.44
C VAL A 99 -1.23 -6.36 1.22
N GLN A 100 -1.10 -5.04 1.38
CA GLN A 100 -1.18 -4.10 0.27
C GLN A 100 0.24 -3.72 -0.18
N SER A 101 0.56 -3.98 -1.46
CA SER A 101 1.89 -3.68 -2.02
C SER A 101 1.80 -3.08 -3.41
N GLU A 102 2.78 -2.26 -3.80
CA GLU A 102 2.84 -1.77 -5.17
C GLU A 102 3.07 -2.95 -6.12
N TYR A 103 2.15 -3.15 -7.04
CA TYR A 103 2.26 -4.22 -8.02
C TYR A 103 1.63 -3.82 -9.35
N SER A 104 2.44 -3.91 -10.41
CA SER A 104 2.04 -3.58 -11.77
C SER A 104 3.03 -4.22 -12.76
N LEU A 105 2.81 -4.07 -14.06
CA LEU A 105 3.79 -4.47 -15.08
C LEU A 105 5.15 -3.79 -14.91
N SER A 106 5.19 -2.58 -14.33
CA SER A 106 6.43 -1.83 -14.07
C SER A 106 7.03 -2.07 -12.68
N THR A 107 6.30 -2.70 -11.75
CA THR A 107 6.74 -2.97 -10.38
C THR A 107 6.43 -4.43 -10.03
N ARG A 108 7.40 -5.32 -10.23
CA ARG A 108 7.22 -6.77 -10.10
C ARG A 108 7.92 -7.38 -8.89
N SER A 109 8.44 -6.56 -7.98
CA SER A 109 9.11 -7.04 -6.76
C SER A 109 8.28 -8.01 -5.90
N PRO A 110 6.93 -7.92 -5.79
CA PRO A 110 6.13 -8.92 -5.07
C PRO A 110 6.27 -10.35 -5.61
N GLU A 111 6.61 -10.54 -6.88
CA GLU A 111 6.85 -11.86 -7.49
C GLU A 111 8.09 -12.56 -6.92
N MET A 112 9.01 -11.81 -6.31
CA MET A 112 10.24 -12.36 -5.71
C MET A 112 10.00 -13.01 -4.33
N GLY A 113 8.75 -13.41 -4.03
CA GLY A 113 8.41 -14.19 -2.84
C GLY A 113 7.15 -13.73 -2.11
N LEU A 114 6.76 -12.46 -2.16
CA LEU A 114 5.60 -11.97 -1.41
C LEU A 114 4.29 -12.64 -1.88
N ILE A 115 4.09 -12.76 -3.19
CA ILE A 115 2.90 -13.42 -3.76
C ILE A 115 2.79 -14.86 -3.28
N GLN A 116 3.89 -15.61 -3.35
CA GLN A 116 3.89 -17.01 -2.91
C GLN A 116 3.68 -17.13 -1.40
N THR A 117 4.29 -16.24 -0.61
CA THR A 117 4.10 -16.20 0.85
C THR A 117 2.65 -15.89 1.20
N CYS A 118 2.03 -14.89 0.56
CA CYS A 118 0.62 -14.58 0.75
C CYS A 118 -0.27 -15.80 0.45
N LYS A 119 -0.03 -16.48 -0.68
CA LYS A 119 -0.76 -17.68 -1.06
C LYS A 119 -0.64 -18.79 0.00
N ASN A 120 0.57 -19.04 0.48
CA ASN A 120 0.84 -20.11 1.45
C ASN A 120 0.20 -19.83 2.83
N LEU A 121 0.03 -18.56 3.19
CA LEU A 121 -0.51 -18.14 4.48
C LEU A 121 -2.01 -17.80 4.42
N GLY A 122 -2.66 -17.92 3.26
CA GLY A 122 -4.05 -17.52 3.09
C GLY A 122 -4.28 -16.02 3.25
N THR A 123 -3.25 -15.20 2.97
CA THR A 123 -3.28 -13.75 3.01
C THR A 123 -3.59 -13.20 1.62
N ALA A 124 -4.52 -12.27 1.50
CA ALA A 124 -4.80 -11.60 0.22
C ALA A 124 -3.68 -10.60 -0.14
N LEU A 125 -3.27 -10.57 -1.42
CA LEU A 125 -2.45 -9.49 -1.94
C LEU A 125 -3.36 -8.43 -2.57
N VAL A 126 -3.24 -7.18 -2.11
CA VAL A 126 -3.96 -6.03 -2.64
C VAL A 126 -2.96 -5.14 -3.39
N ALA A 127 -3.05 -5.12 -4.72
CA ALA A 127 -2.16 -4.31 -5.55
C ALA A 127 -2.56 -2.84 -5.50
N PHE A 128 -1.62 -1.94 -5.18
CA PHE A 128 -1.82 -0.51 -5.40
C PHE A 128 -0.97 -0.01 -6.57
N SER A 129 -1.35 1.12 -7.15
CA SER A 129 -0.75 1.69 -8.37
C SER A 129 -0.65 0.69 -9.55
N PRO A 130 -1.71 -0.07 -9.86
CA PRO A 130 -1.64 -1.11 -10.91
C PRO A 130 -1.34 -0.53 -12.29
N VAL A 131 -1.66 0.73 -12.53
CA VAL A 131 -1.33 1.45 -13.78
C VAL A 131 -0.01 2.23 -13.72
N GLY A 132 0.90 1.87 -12.79
CA GLY A 132 2.24 2.45 -12.70
C GLY A 132 2.25 3.96 -12.48
N ARG A 133 1.32 4.51 -11.69
CA ARG A 133 1.15 5.96 -11.47
C ARG A 133 0.95 6.72 -12.79
N THR A 134 0.08 6.23 -13.65
CA THR A 134 -0.27 6.67 -15.00
C THR A 134 0.66 6.23 -16.14
N LEU A 135 1.86 5.76 -15.89
CA LEU A 135 2.79 5.33 -16.95
C LEU A 135 2.20 4.23 -17.85
N LEU A 136 1.30 3.40 -17.34
CA LEU A 136 0.63 2.31 -18.05
C LEU A 136 -0.79 2.66 -18.51
N THR A 137 -1.13 3.95 -18.61
CA THR A 137 -2.40 4.43 -19.17
C THR A 137 -2.20 4.97 -20.58
N ASP A 138 -3.30 5.23 -21.27
CA ASP A 138 -3.29 5.85 -22.61
C ASP A 138 -2.81 7.32 -22.57
N SER A 139 -2.90 7.95 -21.40
CA SER A 139 -2.52 9.35 -21.18
C SER A 139 -1.61 9.46 -19.95
N PRO A 140 -0.32 9.12 -20.06
CA PRO A 140 0.61 9.30 -18.94
C PRO A 140 0.78 10.78 -18.62
N LEU A 141 1.09 11.09 -17.34
CA LEU A 141 1.42 12.46 -16.94
C LEU A 141 2.57 13.00 -17.79
N SER A 142 2.43 14.22 -18.31
CA SER A 142 3.55 14.91 -18.95
C SER A 142 4.67 15.16 -17.93
N TYR A 143 5.92 15.26 -18.41
CA TYR A 143 7.05 15.55 -17.54
C TYR A 143 6.82 16.82 -16.69
N GLN A 144 6.39 17.91 -17.32
CA GLN A 144 6.12 19.18 -16.66
C GLN A 144 5.08 19.03 -15.55
N PHE A 145 4.00 18.34 -15.81
CA PHE A 145 2.94 18.15 -14.81
C PHE A 145 3.40 17.21 -13.69
N ALA A 146 4.15 16.16 -14.01
CA ALA A 146 4.72 15.25 -12.99
C ALA A 146 5.65 15.98 -11.99
N GLN A 147 6.32 17.06 -12.41
CA GLN A 147 7.18 17.86 -11.53
C GLN A 147 6.39 18.77 -10.56
N THR A 148 5.09 18.96 -10.77
CA THR A 148 4.24 19.76 -9.86
C THR A 148 3.63 18.95 -8.73
N LEU A 149 3.62 17.62 -8.82
CA LEU A 149 2.97 16.74 -7.86
C LEU A 149 3.96 16.18 -6.84
N ASP A 150 3.63 16.27 -5.56
CA ASP A 150 4.51 15.83 -4.46
C ASP A 150 4.93 14.36 -4.54
N PHE A 151 4.06 13.49 -5.07
CA PHE A 151 4.32 12.06 -5.14
C PHE A 151 5.13 11.62 -6.39
N THR A 152 5.33 12.53 -7.35
CA THR A 152 6.08 12.23 -8.59
C THR A 152 7.33 13.09 -8.75
N LYS A 153 7.35 14.35 -8.31
CA LYS A 153 8.48 15.29 -8.54
C LYS A 153 9.85 14.77 -8.08
N ASN A 154 9.89 13.96 -7.00
CA ASN A 154 11.11 13.36 -6.46
C ASN A 154 11.16 11.84 -6.69
N ASN A 155 10.26 11.30 -7.50
CA ASN A 155 10.25 9.87 -7.78
C ASN A 155 11.16 9.58 -8.97
N PRO A 156 12.17 8.70 -8.83
CA PRO A 156 13.13 8.41 -9.89
C PRO A 156 12.50 8.02 -11.23
N ARG A 157 11.31 7.41 -11.24
CA ARG A 157 10.60 7.06 -12.49
C ARG A 157 10.15 8.28 -13.29
N PHE A 158 9.97 9.42 -12.64
CA PHE A 158 9.49 10.68 -13.24
C PHE A 158 10.60 11.74 -13.33
N MET A 159 11.83 11.40 -13.02
CA MET A 159 13.01 12.27 -13.16
C MET A 159 13.75 11.93 -14.46
N GLN A 160 14.37 12.95 -15.05
CA GLN A 160 15.27 12.72 -16.21
C GLN A 160 16.57 12.04 -15.76
N PRO A 161 17.14 11.12 -16.57
CA PRO A 161 16.67 10.71 -17.90
C PRO A 161 15.63 9.56 -17.87
N ASN A 162 15.27 9.07 -16.66
CA ASN A 162 14.42 7.88 -16.51
C ASN A 162 13.01 8.11 -17.07
N TYR A 163 12.49 9.34 -16.97
CA TYR A 163 11.14 9.64 -17.47
C TYR A 163 11.01 9.32 -18.96
N ASP A 164 11.91 9.83 -19.79
CA ASP A 164 11.85 9.61 -21.25
C ASP A 164 12.05 8.13 -21.60
N ALA A 165 12.96 7.44 -20.91
CA ALA A 165 13.15 6.01 -21.08
C ALA A 165 11.87 5.21 -20.71
N ASN A 166 11.21 5.56 -19.61
CA ASN A 166 9.97 4.91 -19.17
C ASN A 166 8.83 5.17 -20.16
N ILE A 167 8.68 6.40 -20.66
CA ILE A 167 7.67 6.71 -21.69
C ILE A 167 7.92 5.88 -22.93
N SER A 168 9.16 5.82 -23.45
CA SER A 168 9.50 5.04 -24.63
C SER A 168 9.20 3.53 -24.47
N ILE A 169 9.47 2.97 -23.29
CA ILE A 169 9.15 1.56 -23.01
C ILE A 169 7.64 1.35 -22.95
N THR A 170 6.92 2.23 -22.28
CA THR A 170 5.46 2.11 -22.10
C THR A 170 4.67 2.47 -23.36
N ASP A 171 5.27 3.18 -24.34
CA ASP A 171 4.66 3.37 -25.68
C ASP A 171 4.43 2.04 -26.39
N LYS A 172 5.35 1.10 -26.24
CA LYS A 172 5.18 -0.25 -26.82
C LYS A 172 3.97 -0.97 -26.24
N PHE A 173 3.73 -0.79 -24.95
CA PHE A 173 2.55 -1.34 -24.25
C PHE A 173 1.26 -0.67 -24.74
N ARG A 174 1.25 0.67 -24.88
CA ARG A 174 0.11 1.42 -25.43
C ARG A 174 -0.21 1.01 -26.87
N ASN A 175 0.79 0.87 -27.70
CA ASN A 175 0.61 0.42 -29.09
C ASN A 175 0.01 -1.00 -29.12
N TYR A 176 0.52 -1.91 -28.28
CA TYR A 176 -0.03 -3.26 -28.18
C TYR A 176 -1.51 -3.25 -27.75
N ALA A 177 -1.89 -2.44 -26.76
CA ALA A 177 -3.29 -2.28 -26.34
C ALA A 177 -4.16 -1.76 -27.47
N SER A 178 -3.69 -0.71 -28.18
CA SER A 178 -4.39 -0.11 -29.33
C SER A 178 -4.59 -1.13 -30.46
N ASP A 179 -3.59 -1.94 -30.80
CA ASP A 179 -3.67 -2.98 -31.83
C ASP A 179 -4.73 -4.06 -31.49
N HIS A 180 -5.04 -4.21 -30.19
CA HIS A 180 -6.08 -5.11 -29.71
C HIS A 180 -7.42 -4.42 -29.42
N GLY A 181 -7.53 -3.14 -29.75
CA GLY A 181 -8.79 -2.38 -29.61
C GLY A 181 -9.22 -2.12 -28.17
N VAL A 182 -8.26 -2.13 -27.21
CA VAL A 182 -8.53 -1.88 -25.77
C VAL A 182 -7.68 -0.72 -25.26
N ALA A 183 -8.16 -0.06 -24.20
CA ALA A 183 -7.37 0.95 -23.51
C ALA A 183 -6.18 0.30 -22.78
N ALA A 184 -5.03 0.97 -22.73
CA ALA A 184 -3.84 0.48 -22.05
C ALA A 184 -4.09 0.20 -20.55
N SER A 185 -4.94 0.99 -19.90
CA SER A 185 -5.35 0.79 -18.51
C SER A 185 -6.28 -0.41 -18.29
N THR A 186 -6.81 -1.00 -19.35
CA THR A 186 -7.73 -2.16 -19.32
C THR A 186 -6.98 -3.47 -19.59
N LEU A 187 -5.88 -3.40 -20.36
CA LEU A 187 -5.05 -4.55 -20.71
C LEU A 187 -4.26 -5.07 -19.51
#